data_cc920556e082d3c876f3a1d6d48cebc5
#
_entry.id   cc920556e082d3c876f3a1d6d48cebc5
#
_cell.length_a   1.000
_cell.length_b   1.000
_cell.length_c   1.000
_cell.angle_alpha   90.00
_cell.angle_beta   90.00
_cell.angle_gamma   90.00
#
_symmetry.space_group_name_H-M   'P 1'
#
loop_
_entity.id
_entity.type
_entity.pdbx_description
1 polymer ?
#
loop_
_entity_poly.entity_id
_entity_poly.type
_entity_poly.pdbx_seq_one_letter_code
_entity_poly.pdbx_strand_id
1 'polypeptide(L)'
;PELATKRFRSAAPEASAATVKDGEKTPGKVAIFSTCYINYNEPGIGLDLLKILDHNGIPYTLVEQASCCGMPQLELGDLESVQKSQQANIPVLAKYAREGYAILAAVPSCALMFKQEIPLMFPDDADTQLVKAHVWDPFEYFMARKRDGLLKTEFPQKLGHVSYQIPCHGRVQNIGRKTEEMLKLIPETTVNTIERCSGHAGTFGVKKASHAQAMKIGKPVFKAMATMKDGSLPDYISSDCPLGGHHIAQGFEVNGLGTPELQHPLSLVALAYGLK
;
A
#
# COMPACT_ATOMS: atom_id res chain seq x y z
N PRO A 1 -5.78 -3.00 -16.01
CA PRO A 1 -5.08 -4.01 -15.19
C PRO A 1 -5.60 -5.41 -15.51
N GLU A 2 -4.70 -6.38 -15.56
CA GLU A 2 -5.01 -7.78 -15.80
C GLU A 2 -5.46 -8.48 -14.53
N LEU A 3 -6.20 -9.58 -14.67
CA LEU A 3 -6.56 -10.43 -13.54
C LEU A 3 -5.47 -11.49 -13.34
N ALA A 4 -5.10 -11.72 -12.10
CA ALA A 4 -4.14 -12.76 -11.74
C ALA A 4 -4.75 -14.16 -11.92
N THR A 5 -3.94 -15.10 -12.38
CA THR A 5 -4.34 -16.51 -12.55
C THR A 5 -4.61 -17.19 -11.20
N LYS A 6 -3.92 -16.80 -10.15
CA LYS A 6 -4.13 -17.28 -8.77
C LYS A 6 -4.31 -16.09 -7.83
N ARG A 7 -5.41 -16.08 -7.09
CA ARG A 7 -5.74 -15.00 -6.14
C ARG A 7 -4.79 -15.00 -4.94
N PHE A 8 -4.53 -13.84 -4.35
CA PHE A 8 -3.73 -13.72 -3.13
C PHE A 8 -4.23 -14.63 -2.01
N ARG A 9 -5.52 -14.58 -1.69
CA ARG A 9 -6.12 -15.44 -0.63
C ARG A 9 -5.96 -16.94 -0.88
N SER A 10 -5.84 -17.38 -2.13
CA SER A 10 -5.61 -18.78 -2.48
C SER A 10 -4.13 -19.15 -2.52
N ALA A 11 -3.25 -18.15 -2.61
CA ALA A 11 -1.80 -18.34 -2.68
C ALA A 11 -1.12 -18.09 -1.33
N ALA A 12 -1.77 -17.31 -0.44
CA ALA A 12 -1.25 -17.00 0.88
C ALA A 12 -1.10 -18.26 1.72
N PRO A 13 0.04 -18.43 2.45
CA PRO A 13 0.18 -19.48 3.44
C PRO A 13 -0.84 -19.28 4.57
N GLU A 14 -1.12 -20.36 5.31
CA GLU A 14 -1.87 -20.26 6.56
C GLU A 14 -1.16 -19.35 7.54
N ALA A 15 -1.91 -18.82 8.53
CA ALA A 15 -1.40 -17.85 9.49
C ALA A 15 -0.07 -18.27 10.11
N SER A 16 0.84 -17.31 10.26
CA SER A 16 2.14 -17.52 10.91
C SER A 16 1.98 -17.94 12.38
N ALA A 17 2.79 -18.90 12.82
CA ALA A 17 2.85 -19.39 14.21
C ALA A 17 3.80 -18.58 15.10
N ALA A 18 4.23 -17.40 14.68
CA ALA A 18 5.15 -16.56 15.44
C ALA A 18 4.55 -16.12 16.79
N THR A 19 5.41 -15.91 17.79
CA THR A 19 5.00 -15.42 19.11
C THR A 19 4.65 -13.94 19.04
N VAL A 20 3.47 -13.55 19.58
CA VAL A 20 3.06 -12.16 19.68
C VAL A 20 4.03 -11.37 20.57
N LYS A 21 4.54 -10.26 20.06
CA LYS A 21 5.38 -9.30 20.78
C LYS A 21 4.79 -7.89 20.59
N ASP A 22 3.98 -7.46 21.53
CA ASP A 22 3.45 -6.10 21.52
C ASP A 22 4.58 -5.09 21.74
N GLY A 23 4.54 -3.97 20.99
CA GLY A 23 5.37 -2.82 21.25
C GLY A 23 4.68 -1.85 22.20
N GLU A 24 5.36 -0.77 22.56
CA GLU A 24 4.76 0.30 23.38
C GLU A 24 3.53 0.92 22.70
N LYS A 25 3.59 1.07 21.38
CA LYS A 25 2.56 1.73 20.55
C LYS A 25 2.02 0.87 19.42
N THR A 26 2.55 -0.33 19.23
CA THR A 26 2.17 -1.19 18.11
C THR A 26 1.68 -2.55 18.57
N PRO A 27 0.49 -2.99 18.13
CA PRO A 27 0.05 -4.38 18.31
C PRO A 27 1.07 -5.37 17.72
N GLY A 28 1.29 -6.47 18.41
CA GLY A 28 2.27 -7.50 18.01
C GLY A 28 1.74 -8.53 17.03
N LYS A 29 0.50 -8.39 16.58
CA LYS A 29 -0.16 -9.28 15.61
C LYS A 29 -0.99 -8.49 14.62
N VAL A 30 -1.15 -9.01 13.40
CA VAL A 30 -1.70 -8.31 12.26
C VAL A 30 -2.86 -9.07 11.63
N ALA A 31 -3.95 -8.36 11.30
CA ALA A 31 -5.01 -8.83 10.42
C ALA A 31 -4.88 -8.15 9.04
N ILE A 32 -4.73 -8.93 7.97
CA ILE A 32 -4.53 -8.41 6.62
C ILE A 32 -5.88 -8.22 5.93
N PHE A 33 -6.23 -6.97 5.65
CA PHE A 33 -7.32 -6.65 4.73
C PHE A 33 -6.83 -6.82 3.29
N SER A 34 -7.25 -7.90 2.63
CA SER A 34 -6.66 -8.38 1.37
C SER A 34 -6.77 -7.41 0.19
N THR A 35 -7.55 -6.36 0.28
CA THR A 35 -7.96 -5.43 -0.78
C THR A 35 -8.36 -6.15 -2.10
N CYS A 36 -9.25 -5.57 -2.89
CA CYS A 36 -9.65 -6.18 -4.16
C CYS A 36 -8.48 -6.25 -5.15
N TYR A 37 -7.66 -5.20 -5.22
CA TYR A 37 -6.56 -5.11 -6.18
C TYR A 37 -5.47 -6.16 -5.92
N ILE A 38 -5.00 -6.27 -4.68
CA ILE A 38 -4.01 -7.28 -4.30
C ILE A 38 -4.57 -8.69 -4.47
N ASN A 39 -5.85 -8.90 -4.13
CA ASN A 39 -6.41 -10.24 -4.24
C ASN A 39 -6.58 -10.72 -5.68
N TYR A 40 -6.93 -9.82 -6.61
CA TYR A 40 -7.34 -10.20 -7.95
C TYR A 40 -6.38 -9.79 -9.07
N ASN A 41 -5.53 -8.80 -8.85
CA ASN A 41 -4.64 -8.26 -9.89
C ASN A 41 -3.15 -8.49 -9.58
N GLU A 42 -2.69 -8.10 -8.40
CA GLU A 42 -1.27 -8.20 -8.01
C GLU A 42 -1.06 -8.94 -6.69
N PRO A 43 -1.31 -10.26 -6.63
CA PRO A 43 -1.13 -11.06 -5.42
C PRO A 43 0.31 -11.07 -4.90
N GLY A 44 1.30 -10.82 -5.74
CA GLY A 44 2.71 -10.72 -5.36
C GLY A 44 2.97 -9.67 -4.28
N ILE A 45 2.29 -8.53 -4.32
CA ILE A 45 2.41 -7.47 -3.30
C ILE A 45 1.97 -7.99 -1.92
N GLY A 46 0.85 -8.71 -1.87
CA GLY A 46 0.37 -9.31 -0.63
C GLY A 46 1.30 -10.40 -0.10
N LEU A 47 1.81 -11.26 -0.99
CA LEU A 47 2.77 -12.31 -0.62
C LEU A 47 4.08 -11.72 -0.10
N ASP A 48 4.58 -10.64 -0.69
CA ASP A 48 5.77 -9.96 -0.21
C ASP A 48 5.54 -9.30 1.16
N LEU A 49 4.34 -8.75 1.42
CA LEU A 49 3.96 -8.28 2.76
C LEU A 49 4.02 -9.42 3.79
N LEU A 50 3.46 -10.60 3.48
CA LEU A 50 3.51 -11.75 4.39
C LEU A 50 4.93 -12.21 4.67
N LYS A 51 5.80 -12.27 3.64
CA LYS A 51 7.23 -12.60 3.82
C LYS A 51 7.94 -11.59 4.74
N ILE A 52 7.64 -10.29 4.61
CA ILE A 52 8.21 -9.26 5.49
C ILE A 52 7.74 -9.46 6.94
N LEU A 53 6.46 -9.78 7.15
CA LEU A 53 5.92 -10.06 8.47
C LEU A 53 6.58 -11.30 9.09
N ASP A 54 6.67 -12.40 8.34
CA ASP A 54 7.34 -13.64 8.77
C ASP A 54 8.81 -13.39 9.11
N HIS A 55 9.54 -12.66 8.25
CA HIS A 55 10.94 -12.30 8.49
C HIS A 55 11.11 -11.55 9.82
N ASN A 56 10.18 -10.66 10.14
CA ASN A 56 10.19 -9.89 11.39
C ASN A 56 9.53 -10.62 12.57
N GLY A 57 9.09 -11.87 12.40
CA GLY A 57 8.44 -12.64 13.46
C GLY A 57 7.11 -12.05 13.93
N ILE A 58 6.38 -11.41 13.02
CA ILE A 58 5.08 -10.79 13.31
C ILE A 58 3.96 -11.75 12.84
N PRO A 59 3.19 -12.35 13.77
CA PRO A 59 2.08 -13.23 13.40
C PRO A 59 0.97 -12.45 12.69
N TYR A 60 0.39 -13.10 11.68
CA TYR A 60 -0.69 -12.51 10.90
C TYR A 60 -1.83 -13.49 10.64
N THR A 61 -2.98 -12.95 10.30
CA THR A 61 -4.13 -13.67 9.75
C THR A 61 -4.77 -12.87 8.63
N LEU A 62 -5.49 -13.52 7.72
CA LEU A 62 -6.26 -12.83 6.69
C LEU A 62 -7.66 -12.51 7.23
N VAL A 63 -8.09 -11.26 7.07
CA VAL A 63 -9.47 -10.87 7.43
C VAL A 63 -10.46 -11.72 6.64
N GLU A 64 -11.33 -12.44 7.34
CA GLU A 64 -12.39 -13.24 6.72
C GLU A 64 -13.46 -12.33 6.07
N GLN A 65 -14.07 -12.82 4.99
CA GLN A 65 -15.23 -12.19 4.35
C GLN A 65 -15.05 -10.69 3.98
N ALA A 66 -13.82 -10.26 3.68
CA ALA A 66 -13.56 -8.89 3.25
C ALA A 66 -14.25 -8.57 1.92
N SER A 67 -14.98 -7.47 1.88
CA SER A 67 -15.57 -6.88 0.68
C SER A 67 -14.74 -5.69 0.18
N CYS A 68 -15.11 -5.09 -0.98
CA CYS A 68 -14.49 -3.84 -1.43
C CYS A 68 -14.58 -2.76 -0.34
N CYS A 69 -13.53 -1.96 -0.18
CA CYS A 69 -13.51 -0.87 0.81
C CYS A 69 -14.50 0.27 0.50
N GLY A 70 -14.97 0.37 -0.74
CA GLY A 70 -15.91 1.42 -1.18
C GLY A 70 -15.26 2.64 -1.83
N MET A 71 -13.94 2.74 -1.93
CA MET A 71 -13.28 3.92 -2.54
C MET A 71 -13.75 4.21 -3.98
N PRO A 72 -13.85 3.23 -4.90
CA PRO A 72 -14.33 3.51 -6.25
C PRO A 72 -15.77 4.06 -6.28
N GLN A 73 -16.61 3.66 -5.35
CA GLN A 73 -17.97 4.15 -5.20
C GLN A 73 -17.97 5.58 -4.65
N LEU A 74 -17.15 5.87 -3.64
CA LEU A 74 -16.98 7.21 -3.09
C LEU A 74 -16.54 8.22 -4.16
N GLU A 75 -15.53 7.85 -4.97
CA GLU A 75 -15.04 8.67 -6.08
C GLU A 75 -16.11 8.96 -7.15
N LEU A 76 -17.13 8.12 -7.26
CA LEU A 76 -18.27 8.30 -8.16
C LEU A 76 -19.47 8.98 -7.49
N GLY A 77 -19.40 9.28 -6.20
CA GLY A 77 -20.49 9.86 -5.42
C GLY A 77 -21.63 8.88 -5.07
N ASP A 78 -21.39 7.56 -5.23
CA ASP A 78 -22.36 6.52 -4.88
C ASP A 78 -22.28 6.19 -3.38
N LEU A 79 -22.82 7.08 -2.56
CA LEU A 79 -22.78 6.98 -1.09
C LEU A 79 -23.57 5.79 -0.56
N GLU A 80 -24.62 5.36 -1.26
CA GLU A 80 -25.38 4.16 -0.87
C GLU A 80 -24.52 2.90 -0.95
N SER A 81 -23.74 2.74 -2.02
CA SER A 81 -22.81 1.62 -2.14
C SER A 81 -21.64 1.72 -1.16
N VAL A 82 -21.19 2.93 -0.78
CA VAL A 82 -20.23 3.11 0.30
C VAL A 82 -20.80 2.63 1.63
N GLN A 83 -22.06 2.96 1.93
CA GLN A 83 -22.74 2.47 3.14
C GLN A 83 -22.82 0.93 3.17
N LYS A 84 -23.16 0.29 2.04
CA LYS A 84 -23.15 -1.18 1.92
C LYS A 84 -21.76 -1.77 2.20
N SER A 85 -20.70 -1.11 1.71
CA SER A 85 -19.30 -1.51 1.97
C SER A 85 -18.95 -1.35 3.44
N GLN A 86 -19.39 -0.28 4.11
CA GLN A 86 -19.22 -0.07 5.54
C GLN A 86 -19.91 -1.18 6.34
N GLN A 87 -21.18 -1.46 6.07
CA GLN A 87 -21.98 -2.50 6.74
C GLN A 87 -21.39 -3.90 6.58
N ALA A 88 -20.75 -4.19 5.44
CA ALA A 88 -20.11 -5.48 5.19
C ALA A 88 -18.76 -5.64 5.90
N ASN A 89 -17.95 -4.57 5.96
CA ASN A 89 -16.57 -4.65 6.44
C ASN A 89 -16.41 -4.29 7.92
N ILE A 90 -17.09 -3.25 8.41
CA ILE A 90 -16.86 -2.73 9.76
C ILE A 90 -17.10 -3.76 10.85
N PRO A 91 -18.21 -4.54 10.86
CA PRO A 91 -18.43 -5.55 11.92
C PRO A 91 -17.33 -6.62 11.95
N VAL A 92 -16.82 -7.03 10.78
CA VAL A 92 -15.74 -8.01 10.66
C VAL A 92 -14.43 -7.42 11.17
N LEU A 93 -14.06 -6.21 10.73
CA LEU A 93 -12.82 -5.54 11.15
C LEU A 93 -12.84 -5.21 12.66
N ALA A 94 -13.98 -4.80 13.19
CA ALA A 94 -14.15 -4.49 14.62
C ALA A 94 -13.89 -5.73 15.51
N LYS A 95 -14.21 -6.94 15.04
CA LYS A 95 -13.85 -8.18 15.74
C LYS A 95 -12.33 -8.28 15.92
N TYR A 96 -11.56 -8.13 14.85
CA TYR A 96 -10.08 -8.15 14.91
C TYR A 96 -9.53 -7.02 15.79
N ALA A 97 -10.11 -5.82 15.69
CA ALA A 97 -9.71 -4.68 16.51
C ALA A 97 -9.90 -4.97 18.01
N ARG A 98 -11.04 -5.55 18.42
CA ARG A 98 -11.32 -5.98 19.81
C ARG A 98 -10.36 -7.05 20.30
N GLU A 99 -9.90 -7.91 19.40
CA GLU A 99 -8.89 -8.93 19.71
C GLU A 99 -7.45 -8.38 19.73
N GLY A 100 -7.26 -7.07 19.52
CA GLY A 100 -5.96 -6.39 19.62
C GLY A 100 -5.07 -6.55 18.38
N TYR A 101 -5.65 -6.82 17.21
CA TYR A 101 -4.87 -6.83 15.96
C TYR A 101 -4.64 -5.41 15.42
N ALA A 102 -3.46 -5.18 14.84
CA ALA A 102 -3.29 -4.12 13.84
C ALA A 102 -3.91 -4.58 12.51
N ILE A 103 -4.77 -3.78 11.91
CA ILE A 103 -5.40 -4.10 10.62
C ILE A 103 -4.58 -3.43 9.52
N LEU A 104 -3.90 -4.21 8.66
CA LEU A 104 -3.11 -3.67 7.56
C LEU A 104 -3.89 -3.71 6.25
N ALA A 105 -3.89 -2.59 5.53
CA ALA A 105 -4.38 -2.48 4.17
C ALA A 105 -3.26 -1.94 3.27
N ALA A 106 -2.71 -2.80 2.41
CA ALA A 106 -1.52 -2.48 1.60
C ALA A 106 -1.81 -1.60 0.37
N VAL A 107 -3.05 -1.17 0.17
CA VAL A 107 -3.41 -0.18 -0.85
C VAL A 107 -3.86 1.09 -0.15
N PRO A 108 -3.19 2.25 -0.38
CA PRO A 108 -3.45 3.50 0.36
C PRO A 108 -4.90 3.97 0.35
N SER A 109 -5.62 3.75 -0.75
CA SER A 109 -7.04 4.10 -0.84
C SER A 109 -7.91 3.28 0.13
N CYS A 110 -7.60 2.00 0.35
CA CYS A 110 -8.33 1.17 1.30
C CYS A 110 -7.99 1.56 2.75
N ALA A 111 -6.72 1.85 3.05
CA ALA A 111 -6.33 2.36 4.36
C ALA A 111 -7.03 3.70 4.66
N LEU A 112 -7.06 4.63 3.68
CA LEU A 112 -7.74 5.92 3.82
C LEU A 112 -9.23 5.76 4.10
N MET A 113 -9.93 4.85 3.39
CA MET A 113 -11.36 4.59 3.60
C MET A 113 -11.66 4.27 5.05
N PHE A 114 -10.92 3.36 5.67
CA PHE A 114 -11.16 2.94 7.06
C PHE A 114 -10.57 3.88 8.12
N LYS A 115 -9.52 4.65 7.78
CA LYS A 115 -8.93 5.61 8.70
C LYS A 115 -9.66 6.95 8.73
N GLN A 116 -10.28 7.36 7.63
CA GLN A 116 -10.80 8.72 7.49
C GLN A 116 -12.17 8.81 6.86
N GLU A 117 -12.38 8.27 5.65
CA GLU A 117 -13.59 8.55 4.87
C GLU A 117 -14.85 7.94 5.49
N ILE A 118 -14.83 6.64 5.78
CA ILE A 118 -15.95 5.96 6.47
C ILE A 118 -16.20 6.56 7.87
N PRO A 119 -15.17 6.80 8.72
CA PRO A 119 -15.36 7.46 10.01
C PRO A 119 -15.95 8.87 9.94
N LEU A 120 -15.69 9.64 8.88
CA LEU A 120 -16.31 10.95 8.64
C LEU A 120 -17.79 10.83 8.26
N MET A 121 -18.14 9.79 7.50
CA MET A 121 -19.53 9.54 7.10
C MET A 121 -20.37 8.93 8.24
N PHE A 122 -19.75 8.18 9.14
CA PHE A 122 -20.41 7.47 10.25
C PHE A 122 -19.72 7.80 11.59
N PRO A 123 -19.75 9.06 12.03
CA PRO A 123 -18.99 9.51 13.21
C PRO A 123 -19.48 8.89 14.54
N ASP A 124 -20.77 8.56 14.61
CA ASP A 124 -21.41 8.01 15.82
C ASP A 124 -21.39 6.48 15.90
N ASP A 125 -20.89 5.80 14.85
CA ASP A 125 -20.76 4.34 14.87
C ASP A 125 -19.50 3.92 15.63
N ALA A 126 -19.72 3.35 16.83
CA ALA A 126 -18.63 2.95 17.73
C ALA A 126 -17.67 1.93 17.10
N ASP A 127 -18.18 0.99 16.28
CA ASP A 127 -17.35 0.00 15.60
C ASP A 127 -16.50 0.63 14.51
N THR A 128 -17.04 1.60 13.79
CA THR A 128 -16.29 2.40 12.81
C THR A 128 -15.14 3.17 13.49
N GLN A 129 -15.38 3.79 14.64
CA GLN A 129 -14.33 4.52 15.38
C GLN A 129 -13.28 3.55 15.97
N LEU A 130 -13.69 2.38 16.42
CA LEU A 130 -12.77 1.33 16.86
C LEU A 130 -11.86 0.86 15.71
N VAL A 131 -12.43 0.56 14.54
CA VAL A 131 -11.68 0.14 13.35
C VAL A 131 -10.70 1.24 12.92
N LYS A 132 -11.13 2.51 12.88
CA LYS A 132 -10.26 3.66 12.60
C LYS A 132 -8.98 3.64 13.44
N ALA A 133 -9.09 3.35 14.73
CA ALA A 133 -7.97 3.35 15.66
C ALA A 133 -7.01 2.18 15.46
N HIS A 134 -7.42 1.12 14.72
CA HIS A 134 -6.64 -0.10 14.52
C HIS A 134 -6.15 -0.30 13.08
N VAL A 135 -6.59 0.53 12.12
CA VAL A 135 -6.13 0.44 10.73
C VAL A 135 -4.81 1.18 10.54
N TRP A 136 -3.89 0.53 9.87
CA TRP A 136 -2.55 1.02 9.57
C TRP A 136 -2.24 0.89 8.08
N ASP A 137 -1.51 1.86 7.54
CA ASP A 137 -0.70 1.65 6.37
C ASP A 137 0.49 0.73 6.72
N PRO A 138 0.92 -0.21 5.85
CA PRO A 138 2.02 -1.12 6.17
C PRO A 138 3.30 -0.41 6.59
N PHE A 139 3.69 0.66 5.90
CA PHE A 139 4.92 1.38 6.23
C PHE A 139 4.79 2.24 7.50
N GLU A 140 3.60 2.76 7.77
CA GLU A 140 3.29 3.37 9.06
C GLU A 140 3.50 2.37 10.20
N TYR A 141 2.97 1.16 10.05
CA TYR A 141 3.11 0.08 11.02
C TYR A 141 4.59 -0.34 11.19
N PHE A 142 5.31 -0.60 10.11
CA PHE A 142 6.72 -0.99 10.18
C PHE A 142 7.59 0.08 10.80
N MET A 143 7.38 1.36 10.47
CA MET A 143 8.15 2.45 11.08
C MET A 143 7.79 2.67 12.56
N ALA A 144 6.56 2.36 12.97
CA ALA A 144 6.19 2.32 14.40
C ALA A 144 6.87 1.13 15.10
N ARG A 145 6.87 -0.07 14.53
CA ARG A 145 7.62 -1.23 15.03
C ARG A 145 9.12 -0.94 15.17
N LYS A 146 9.70 -0.22 14.20
CA LYS A 146 11.10 0.22 14.31
C LYS A 146 11.34 1.11 15.53
N ARG A 147 10.44 2.08 15.79
CA ARG A 147 10.54 2.94 16.99
C ARG A 147 10.43 2.16 18.30
N ASP A 148 9.65 1.09 18.31
CA ASP A 148 9.55 0.16 19.44
C ASP A 148 10.76 -0.81 19.53
N GLY A 149 11.75 -0.72 18.64
CA GLY A 149 12.91 -1.63 18.59
C GLY A 149 12.58 -3.06 18.14
N LEU A 150 11.46 -3.24 17.44
CA LEU A 150 10.88 -4.54 17.09
C LEU A 150 10.84 -4.80 15.57
N LEU A 151 11.59 -4.03 14.78
CA LEU A 151 11.76 -4.24 13.34
C LEU A 151 13.22 -4.57 13.05
N LYS A 152 13.49 -5.63 12.29
CA LYS A 152 14.82 -5.91 11.77
C LYS A 152 15.20 -4.84 10.74
N THR A 153 16.43 -4.34 10.82
CA THR A 153 16.95 -3.29 9.93
C THR A 153 18.21 -3.71 9.20
N GLU A 154 18.56 -4.99 9.25
CA GLU A 154 19.64 -5.59 8.50
C GLU A 154 19.14 -6.02 7.12
N PHE A 155 19.63 -5.34 6.10
CA PHE A 155 19.27 -5.61 4.71
C PHE A 155 20.50 -6.14 3.96
N PRO A 156 20.53 -7.42 3.55
CA PRO A 156 21.64 -8.01 2.81
C PRO A 156 21.75 -7.53 1.35
N GLN A 157 20.67 -6.95 0.80
CA GLN A 157 20.64 -6.47 -0.57
C GLN A 157 20.47 -4.95 -0.61
N LYS A 158 21.17 -4.30 -1.54
CA LYS A 158 20.99 -2.89 -1.88
C LYS A 158 19.98 -2.73 -3.01
N LEU A 159 19.39 -1.55 -3.16
CA LEU A 159 18.43 -1.24 -4.22
C LEU A 159 18.97 -0.26 -5.27
N GLY A 160 20.09 0.44 -4.99
CA GLY A 160 20.58 1.49 -5.90
C GLY A 160 19.65 2.72 -5.94
N HIS A 161 19.21 3.13 -7.12
CA HIS A 161 18.42 4.35 -7.33
C HIS A 161 16.93 4.04 -7.44
N VAL A 162 16.14 4.50 -6.49
CA VAL A 162 14.69 4.34 -6.45
C VAL A 162 14.01 5.68 -6.67
N SER A 163 13.27 5.84 -7.78
CA SER A 163 12.38 6.97 -7.98
C SER A 163 10.98 6.62 -7.47
N TYR A 164 10.57 7.27 -6.38
CA TYR A 164 9.35 6.93 -5.63
C TYR A 164 8.30 8.04 -5.72
N GLN A 165 7.10 7.71 -6.16
CA GLN A 165 5.94 8.61 -6.18
C GLN A 165 5.05 8.35 -4.97
N ILE A 166 4.80 9.39 -4.17
CA ILE A 166 3.83 9.33 -3.06
C ILE A 166 2.42 9.47 -3.62
N PRO A 167 1.54 8.46 -3.48
CA PRO A 167 0.17 8.53 -3.97
C PRO A 167 -0.68 9.51 -3.16
N CYS A 168 -1.69 10.11 -3.80
CA CYS A 168 -2.58 11.09 -3.16
C CYS A 168 -3.23 10.54 -1.89
N HIS A 169 -3.77 9.32 -1.94
CA HIS A 169 -4.40 8.66 -0.78
C HIS A 169 -3.41 8.27 0.33
N GLY A 170 -2.11 8.20 0.05
CA GLY A 170 -1.08 8.08 1.07
C GLY A 170 -0.82 9.42 1.77
N ARG A 171 -0.74 10.51 0.99
CA ARG A 171 -0.48 11.85 1.55
C ARG A 171 -1.57 12.35 2.49
N VAL A 172 -2.85 12.17 2.09
CA VAL A 172 -3.99 12.67 2.90
C VAL A 172 -4.20 11.91 4.21
N GLN A 173 -3.56 10.75 4.39
CA GLN A 173 -3.58 10.05 5.69
C GLN A 173 -2.78 10.78 6.78
N ASN A 174 -1.96 11.78 6.44
CA ASN A 174 -1.11 12.56 7.35
C ASN A 174 -0.15 11.72 8.22
N ILE A 175 0.26 10.55 7.72
CA ILE A 175 1.19 9.64 8.43
C ILE A 175 2.67 10.01 8.23
N GLY A 176 2.97 11.02 7.40
CA GLY A 176 4.32 11.36 6.97
C GLY A 176 4.83 10.45 5.84
N ARG A 177 6.13 10.56 5.53
CA ARG A 177 6.75 9.85 4.40
C ARG A 177 7.28 8.46 4.83
N LYS A 178 6.43 7.60 5.37
CA LYS A 178 6.84 6.33 6.00
C LYS A 178 7.51 5.36 5.04
N THR A 179 7.03 5.28 3.80
CA THR A 179 7.66 4.48 2.75
C THR A 179 9.06 4.98 2.41
N GLU A 180 9.25 6.30 2.25
CA GLU A 180 10.57 6.90 2.03
C GLU A 180 11.50 6.64 3.22
N GLU A 181 11.01 6.80 4.47
CA GLU A 181 11.76 6.52 5.68
C GLU A 181 12.24 5.06 5.70
N MET A 182 11.37 4.09 5.32
CA MET A 182 11.71 2.67 5.28
C MET A 182 12.75 2.37 4.19
N LEU A 183 12.54 2.86 2.97
CA LEU A 183 13.46 2.63 1.85
C LEU A 183 14.85 3.21 2.13
N LYS A 184 14.96 4.34 2.85
CA LYS A 184 16.23 4.94 3.25
C LYS A 184 17.00 4.16 4.34
N LEU A 185 16.40 3.16 4.96
CA LEU A 185 17.13 2.26 5.88
C LEU A 185 17.98 1.25 5.12
N ILE A 186 17.67 1.01 3.84
CA ILE A 186 18.35 0.01 3.02
C ILE A 186 19.69 0.59 2.57
N PRO A 187 20.83 -0.13 2.84
CA PRO A 187 22.16 0.35 2.48
C PRO A 187 22.30 0.63 0.98
N GLU A 188 23.16 1.57 0.62
CA GLU A 188 23.45 1.95 -0.77
C GLU A 188 22.18 2.17 -1.62
N THR A 189 21.15 2.78 -1.01
CA THR A 189 19.87 3.08 -1.66
C THR A 189 19.61 4.58 -1.63
N THR A 190 19.51 5.18 -2.81
CA THR A 190 19.15 6.59 -2.98
C THR A 190 17.70 6.69 -3.41
N VAL A 191 16.89 7.41 -2.64
CA VAL A 191 15.46 7.59 -2.90
C VAL A 191 15.18 9.00 -3.40
N ASN A 192 14.65 9.13 -4.62
CA ASN A 192 14.12 10.37 -5.15
C ASN A 192 12.59 10.39 -4.99
N THR A 193 12.09 11.16 -4.03
CA THR A 193 10.67 11.20 -3.69
C THR A 193 9.94 12.31 -4.43
N ILE A 194 8.85 11.96 -5.12
CA ILE A 194 8.04 12.85 -5.94
C ILE A 194 6.62 12.97 -5.36
N GLU A 195 6.24 14.20 -4.99
CA GLU A 195 4.89 14.53 -4.49
C GLU A 195 4.05 15.18 -5.59
N ARG A 196 3.67 14.41 -6.60
CA ARG A 196 2.82 14.89 -7.70
C ARG A 196 1.75 13.86 -8.02
N CYS A 197 0.63 14.34 -8.58
CA CYS A 197 -0.42 13.46 -9.07
C CYS A 197 0.11 12.59 -10.21
N SER A 198 -0.10 11.27 -10.13
CA SER A 198 0.24 10.34 -11.22
C SER A 198 -0.66 10.50 -12.44
N GLY A 199 -1.79 11.21 -12.33
CA GLY A 199 -2.80 11.32 -13.38
C GLY A 199 -3.80 10.17 -13.39
N HIS A 200 -3.58 9.11 -12.58
CA HIS A 200 -4.41 7.92 -12.61
C HIS A 200 -5.84 8.16 -12.08
N ALA A 201 -5.99 8.79 -10.89
CA ALA A 201 -7.27 9.15 -10.25
C ALA A 201 -8.35 8.05 -10.33
N GLY A 202 -8.24 7.02 -9.48
CA GLY A 202 -9.22 5.94 -9.40
C GLY A 202 -9.46 5.22 -10.72
N THR A 203 -10.70 5.22 -11.20
CA THR A 203 -11.05 4.61 -12.48
C THR A 203 -10.79 5.50 -13.71
N PHE A 204 -10.43 6.78 -13.50
CA PHE A 204 -10.26 7.76 -14.57
C PHE A 204 -9.13 7.36 -15.56
N GLY A 205 -7.99 6.92 -15.04
CA GLY A 205 -6.84 6.53 -15.87
C GLY A 205 -7.02 5.23 -16.65
N VAL A 206 -7.95 4.35 -16.23
CA VAL A 206 -8.18 3.06 -16.91
C VAL A 206 -9.34 3.10 -17.92
N LYS A 207 -10.18 4.13 -17.87
CA LYS A 207 -11.28 4.27 -18.83
C LYS A 207 -10.74 4.80 -20.18
N LYS A 208 -11.12 4.14 -21.28
CA LYS A 208 -10.68 4.53 -22.65
C LYS A 208 -11.00 6.00 -22.96
N ALA A 209 -12.16 6.50 -22.52
CA ALA A 209 -12.60 7.88 -22.77
C ALA A 209 -11.75 8.96 -22.10
N SER A 210 -11.15 8.66 -20.94
CA SER A 210 -10.38 9.64 -20.14
C SER A 210 -8.88 9.34 -20.10
N HIS A 211 -8.43 8.20 -20.66
CA HIS A 211 -7.04 7.78 -20.61
C HIS A 211 -6.05 8.80 -21.18
N ALA A 212 -6.36 9.41 -22.33
CA ALA A 212 -5.51 10.43 -22.93
C ALA A 212 -5.32 11.66 -22.01
N GLN A 213 -6.36 12.06 -21.30
CA GLN A 213 -6.29 13.14 -20.31
C GLN A 213 -5.48 12.73 -19.09
N ALA A 214 -5.67 11.50 -18.61
CA ALA A 214 -4.90 10.93 -17.51
C ALA A 214 -3.39 10.95 -17.81
N MET A 215 -2.99 10.51 -19.01
CA MET A 215 -1.61 10.54 -19.48
C MET A 215 -1.06 11.97 -19.54
N LYS A 216 -1.86 12.95 -20.01
CA LYS A 216 -1.48 14.37 -20.03
C LYS A 216 -1.25 14.93 -18.63
N ILE A 217 -2.14 14.61 -17.67
CA ILE A 217 -2.04 15.02 -16.26
C ILE A 217 -0.79 14.39 -15.61
N GLY A 218 -0.51 13.12 -15.91
CA GLY A 218 0.64 12.39 -15.37
C GLY A 218 2.00 12.81 -15.94
N LYS A 219 2.05 13.47 -17.09
CA LYS A 219 3.31 13.80 -17.78
C LYS A 219 4.35 14.51 -16.90
N PRO A 220 4.01 15.47 -16.03
CA PRO A 220 4.99 16.09 -15.14
C PRO A 220 5.63 15.11 -14.13
N VAL A 221 4.87 14.14 -13.61
CA VAL A 221 5.43 13.13 -12.70
C VAL A 221 6.29 12.12 -13.46
N PHE A 222 5.89 11.69 -14.65
CA PHE A 222 6.70 10.79 -15.48
C PHE A 222 8.10 11.38 -15.73
N LYS A 223 8.17 12.66 -16.14
CA LYS A 223 9.42 13.37 -16.35
C LYS A 223 10.24 13.55 -15.06
N ALA A 224 9.58 13.87 -13.94
CA ALA A 224 10.27 14.08 -12.67
C ALA A 224 10.84 12.77 -12.10
N MET A 225 10.25 11.63 -12.44
CA MET A 225 10.72 10.31 -12.00
C MET A 225 11.79 9.70 -12.92
N ALA A 226 11.94 10.21 -14.13
CA ALA A 226 12.87 9.66 -15.13
C ALA A 226 14.34 9.91 -14.81
N THR A 227 14.65 10.85 -13.92
CA THR A 227 16.02 11.21 -13.57
C THR A 227 16.13 11.46 -12.08
N MET A 228 17.16 10.90 -11.44
CA MET A 228 17.50 11.17 -10.06
C MET A 228 18.02 12.60 -9.88
N LYS A 229 18.09 13.09 -8.64
CA LYS A 229 18.57 14.47 -8.35
C LYS A 229 20.01 14.72 -8.75
N ASP A 230 20.83 13.69 -8.79
CA ASP A 230 22.24 13.73 -9.25
C ASP A 230 22.42 13.57 -10.76
N GLY A 231 21.33 13.45 -11.51
CA GLY A 231 21.33 13.26 -12.96
C GLY A 231 21.41 11.79 -13.42
N SER A 232 21.56 10.83 -12.50
CA SER A 232 21.56 9.39 -12.84
C SER A 232 20.15 8.90 -13.20
N LEU A 233 20.08 7.72 -13.81
CA LEU A 233 18.81 7.05 -14.10
C LEU A 233 18.36 6.22 -12.88
N PRO A 234 17.06 6.07 -12.63
CA PRO A 234 16.56 5.17 -11.60
C PRO A 234 16.70 3.71 -12.05
N ASP A 235 17.09 2.84 -11.10
CA ASP A 235 17.00 1.39 -11.26
C ASP A 235 15.54 0.95 -11.14
N TYR A 236 14.81 1.55 -10.19
CA TYR A 236 13.40 1.27 -9.92
C TYR A 236 12.54 2.52 -9.95
N ILE A 237 11.33 2.38 -10.50
CA ILE A 237 10.20 3.29 -10.26
C ILE A 237 9.20 2.62 -9.32
N SER A 238 8.66 3.38 -8.37
CA SER A 238 7.84 2.81 -7.30
C SER A 238 6.71 3.75 -6.86
N SER A 239 5.60 3.17 -6.43
CA SER A 239 4.50 3.86 -5.75
C SER A 239 3.73 2.87 -4.87
N ASP A 240 3.23 3.29 -3.70
CA ASP A 240 2.36 2.46 -2.85
C ASP A 240 1.00 2.19 -3.51
N CYS A 241 0.61 3.02 -4.49
CA CYS A 241 -0.57 2.78 -5.30
C CYS A 241 -0.19 1.94 -6.54
N PRO A 242 -0.55 0.65 -6.60
CA PRO A 242 -0.18 -0.19 -7.75
C PRO A 242 -0.69 0.37 -9.08
N LEU A 243 -1.94 0.82 -9.12
CA LEU A 243 -2.52 1.44 -10.32
C LEU A 243 -1.78 2.72 -10.73
N GLY A 244 -1.36 3.54 -9.76
CA GLY A 244 -0.53 4.71 -10.00
C GLY A 244 0.84 4.34 -10.55
N GLY A 245 1.46 3.28 -10.01
CA GLY A 245 2.73 2.73 -10.49
C GLY A 245 2.65 2.28 -11.95
N HIS A 246 1.65 1.48 -12.31
CA HIS A 246 1.44 1.05 -13.71
C HIS A 246 1.17 2.21 -14.65
N HIS A 247 0.41 3.20 -14.23
CA HIS A 247 0.16 4.39 -15.04
C HIS A 247 1.46 5.20 -15.30
N ILE A 248 2.33 5.28 -14.28
CA ILE A 248 3.66 5.90 -14.42
C ILE A 248 4.53 5.08 -15.37
N ALA A 249 4.59 3.75 -15.23
CA ALA A 249 5.37 2.87 -16.11
C ALA A 249 4.92 3.02 -17.58
N GLN A 250 3.61 3.04 -17.83
CA GLN A 250 3.07 3.33 -19.17
C GLN A 250 3.47 4.72 -19.65
N GLY A 251 3.52 5.70 -18.73
CA GLY A 251 4.00 7.05 -19.02
C GLY A 251 5.46 7.09 -19.46
N PHE A 252 6.29 6.26 -18.87
CA PHE A 252 7.70 6.09 -19.28
C PHE A 252 7.79 5.51 -20.69
N GLU A 253 7.08 4.42 -20.96
CA GLU A 253 7.04 3.76 -22.26
C GLU A 253 6.61 4.73 -23.38
N VAL A 254 5.45 5.38 -23.23
CA VAL A 254 4.86 6.28 -24.23
C VAL A 254 5.74 7.52 -24.50
N ASN A 255 6.51 8.00 -23.51
CA ASN A 255 7.36 9.19 -23.66
C ASN A 255 8.85 8.87 -23.86
N GLY A 256 9.24 7.59 -23.98
CA GLY A 256 10.63 7.18 -24.18
C GLY A 256 11.57 7.61 -23.04
N LEU A 257 11.12 7.49 -21.79
CA LEU A 257 11.85 7.97 -20.60
C LEU A 257 12.78 6.92 -19.96
N GLY A 258 13.09 5.85 -20.67
CA GLY A 258 13.87 4.72 -20.16
C GLY A 258 13.00 3.55 -19.71
N THR A 259 13.65 2.51 -19.20
CA THR A 259 13.02 1.24 -18.82
C THR A 259 13.39 0.80 -17.40
N PRO A 260 13.24 1.67 -16.36
CA PRO A 260 13.44 1.24 -14.99
C PRO A 260 12.41 0.18 -14.60
N GLU A 261 12.78 -0.70 -13.69
CA GLU A 261 11.87 -1.74 -13.23
C GLU A 261 10.76 -1.15 -12.34
N LEU A 262 9.48 -1.45 -12.65
CA LEU A 262 8.37 -1.10 -11.77
C LEU A 262 8.29 -2.11 -10.63
N GLN A 263 8.46 -1.64 -9.40
CA GLN A 263 8.30 -2.46 -8.20
C GLN A 263 7.48 -1.72 -7.14
N HIS A 264 6.54 -2.43 -6.51
CA HIS A 264 5.84 -1.91 -5.35
C HIS A 264 6.82 -1.76 -4.16
N PRO A 265 6.70 -0.74 -3.29
CA PRO A 265 7.64 -0.58 -2.17
C PRO A 265 7.75 -1.80 -1.25
N LEU A 266 6.67 -2.54 -0.99
CA LEU A 266 6.73 -3.82 -0.25
C LEU A 266 7.60 -4.85 -0.98
N SER A 267 7.53 -4.89 -2.30
CA SER A 267 8.36 -5.78 -3.12
C SER A 267 9.84 -5.40 -3.08
N LEU A 268 10.15 -4.10 -3.04
CA LEU A 268 11.51 -3.60 -2.85
C LEU A 268 12.06 -3.97 -1.47
N VAL A 269 11.26 -3.83 -0.41
CA VAL A 269 11.68 -4.20 0.95
C VAL A 269 11.88 -5.72 1.06
N ALA A 270 11.00 -6.54 0.48
CA ALA A 270 11.19 -7.99 0.44
C ALA A 270 12.46 -8.38 -0.32
N LEU A 271 12.77 -7.71 -1.43
CA LEU A 271 14.02 -7.88 -2.18
C LEU A 271 15.22 -7.51 -1.30
N ALA A 272 15.19 -6.37 -0.64
CA ALA A 272 16.28 -5.90 0.22
C ALA A 272 16.56 -6.84 1.40
N TYR A 273 15.54 -7.49 1.94
CA TYR A 273 15.69 -8.56 2.94
C TYR A 273 16.17 -9.90 2.37
N GLY A 274 16.32 -10.03 1.04
CA GLY A 274 16.71 -11.31 0.40
C GLY A 274 15.59 -12.37 0.40
N LEU A 275 14.33 -11.95 0.38
CA LEU A 275 13.15 -12.82 0.45
C LEU A 275 12.52 -13.11 -0.92
N LYS A 276 13.12 -12.63 -1.99
CA LYS A 276 12.71 -12.86 -3.38
C LYS A 276 13.66 -13.79 -4.09
#